data_a340dfebe2f2eda0a65f0dcf7832344c
#
_entry.id   a340dfebe2f2eda0a65f0dcf7832344c
#
_cell.length_a   1.000
_cell.length_b   1.000
_cell.length_c   1.000
_cell.angle_alpha   90.00
_cell.angle_beta   90.00
_cell.angle_gamma   90.00
#
_symmetry.space_group_name_H-M   'P 1'
#
loop_
_entity.id
_entity.type
_entity.pdbx_description
1 polymer ?
#
loop_
_entity_poly.entity_id
_entity_poly.type
_entity_poly.pdbx_seq_one_letter_code
_entity_poly.pdbx_strand_id
1 'polypeptide(L)' 'MTKYKVQFEVPYMYQGVIPIMYHPSTIVEADSVENAKVKAQKVFNSHPDNVDLPREIVDVTIEEDN' A
#
# COMPACT_ATOMS: atom_id res chain seq x y z
N MET A 1 -14.06 -11.08 -8.86
CA MET A 1 -13.49 -10.46 -7.65
C MET A 1 -13.53 -8.96 -7.76
N THR A 2 -13.56 -8.29 -6.63
CA THR A 2 -13.61 -6.84 -6.58
C THR A 2 -12.19 -6.26 -6.62
N LYS A 3 -12.00 -5.16 -7.32
CA LYS A 3 -10.72 -4.45 -7.29
C LYS A 3 -10.74 -3.47 -6.14
N TYR A 4 -9.70 -3.50 -5.34
CA TYR A 4 -9.53 -2.59 -4.22
C TYR A 4 -8.27 -1.76 -4.43
N LYS A 5 -8.36 -0.49 -4.06
CA LYS A 5 -7.19 0.39 -3.99
C LYS A 5 -6.79 0.48 -2.53
N VAL A 6 -5.60 -0.02 -2.23
CA VAL A 6 -5.05 -0.01 -0.88
C VAL A 6 -3.99 1.06 -0.80
N GLN A 7 -4.21 2.04 0.07
CA GLN A 7 -3.30 3.16 0.22
C GLN A 7 -2.48 2.99 1.48
N PHE A 8 -1.16 3.10 1.33
CA PHE A 8 -0.20 3.00 2.43
C PHE A 8 0.28 4.38 2.84
N GLU A 9 0.80 4.46 4.04
CA GLU A 9 1.52 5.63 4.53
C GLU A 9 2.91 5.14 4.93
N VAL A 10 3.93 5.72 4.29
CA VAL A 10 5.32 5.34 4.52
C VAL A 10 6.09 6.58 4.99
N PRO A 11 6.60 6.59 6.22
CA PRO A 11 7.47 7.69 6.64
C PRO A 11 8.80 7.60 5.94
N TYR A 12 9.26 8.72 5.39
CA TYR A 12 10.50 8.78 4.63
C TYR A 12 11.29 10.01 5.06
N MET A 13 12.59 9.82 5.27
CA MET A 13 13.49 10.91 5.63
C MET A 13 14.27 11.34 4.39
N TYR A 14 13.84 12.46 3.80
CA TYR A 14 14.50 13.00 2.62
C TYR A 14 15.88 13.56 3.00
N GLN A 15 16.91 13.06 2.33
CA GLN A 15 18.30 13.42 2.61
C GLN A 15 18.70 13.21 4.07
N GLY A 16 17.96 12.36 4.79
CA GLY A 16 18.25 12.03 6.17
C GLY A 16 17.88 13.10 7.19
N VAL A 17 17.25 14.21 6.77
CA VAL A 17 16.94 15.31 7.68
C VAL A 17 15.51 15.83 7.60
N ILE A 18 14.85 15.70 6.44
CA ILE A 18 13.50 16.24 6.24
C ILE A 18 12.48 15.11 6.25
N PRO A 19 11.57 15.04 7.24
CA PRO A 19 10.55 14.00 7.26
C PRO A 19 9.48 14.29 6.18
N ILE A 20 9.20 13.29 5.36
CA ILE A 20 8.19 13.36 4.31
C ILE A 20 7.31 12.13 4.44
N MET A 21 5.99 12.33 4.38
CA MET A 21 5.04 11.22 4.35
C MET A 21 4.75 10.85 2.90
N TYR A 22 5.03 9.62 2.56
CA TYR A 22 4.81 9.08 1.23
C TYR A 22 3.58 8.18 1.26
N HIS A 23 2.67 8.36 0.29
CA HIS A 23 1.40 7.63 0.27
C HIS A 23 1.26 6.82 -1.01
N PRO A 24 1.99 5.72 -1.15
CA PRO A 24 1.83 4.86 -2.33
C PRO A 24 0.52 4.08 -2.25
N SER A 25 -0.02 3.73 -3.41
CA SER A 25 -1.21 2.90 -3.46
C SER A 25 -0.98 1.71 -4.36
N THR A 26 -1.72 0.63 -4.11
CA THR A 26 -1.66 -0.60 -4.87
C THR A 26 -3.08 -1.06 -5.15
N ILE A 27 -3.35 -1.46 -6.39
CA ILE A 27 -4.65 -1.99 -6.78
C ILE A 27 -4.53 -3.51 -6.83
N VAL A 28 -5.41 -4.18 -6.09
CA VAL A 28 -5.44 -5.65 -6.05
C VAL A 28 -6.86 -6.15 -6.23
N GLU A 29 -6.99 -7.37 -6.74
CA GLU A 29 -8.28 -8.04 -6.81
C GLU A 29 -8.40 -8.98 -5.62
N ALA A 30 -9.51 -8.91 -4.92
CA ALA A 30 -9.75 -9.72 -3.74
C ALA A 30 -11.24 -9.90 -3.53
N ASP A 31 -11.59 -10.85 -2.69
CA ASP A 31 -13.00 -11.13 -2.36
C ASP A 31 -13.43 -10.43 -1.07
N SER A 32 -12.52 -9.77 -0.37
CA SER A 32 -12.84 -9.01 0.83
C SER A 32 -11.77 -7.96 1.09
N VAL A 33 -12.12 -6.99 1.94
CA VAL A 33 -11.16 -5.95 2.36
C VAL A 33 -9.95 -6.58 3.06
N GLU A 34 -10.20 -7.60 3.90
CA GLU A 34 -9.13 -8.27 4.62
C GLU A 34 -8.13 -8.92 3.65
N ASN A 35 -8.64 -9.62 2.64
CA ASN A 35 -7.78 -10.23 1.63
C ASN A 35 -7.07 -9.19 0.78
N ALA A 36 -7.72 -8.07 0.50
CA ALA A 36 -7.10 -6.99 -0.24
C ALA A 36 -5.88 -6.45 0.49
N LYS A 37 -5.99 -6.28 1.80
CA LYS A 37 -4.87 -5.81 2.62
C LYS A 37 -3.71 -6.79 2.57
N VAL A 38 -3.99 -8.09 2.69
CA VAL A 38 -2.95 -9.12 2.64
C VAL A 38 -2.25 -9.11 1.28
N LYS A 39 -3.02 -9.06 0.20
CA LYS A 39 -2.45 -9.06 -1.15
C LYS A 39 -1.62 -7.82 -1.41
N ALA A 40 -2.10 -6.66 -0.96
CA ALA A 40 -1.38 -5.41 -1.14
C ALA A 40 -0.04 -5.42 -0.40
N GLN A 41 0.00 -5.99 0.81
CA GLN A 41 1.25 -6.14 1.54
C GLN A 41 2.24 -7.02 0.78
N LYS A 42 1.76 -8.09 0.17
CA LYS A 42 2.63 -8.96 -0.63
C LYS A 42 3.20 -8.23 -1.83
N VAL A 43 2.36 -7.45 -2.52
CA VAL A 43 2.82 -6.67 -3.67
C VAL A 43 3.86 -5.64 -3.24
N PHE A 44 3.60 -4.95 -2.13
CA PHE A 44 4.53 -3.97 -1.60
C PHE A 44 5.88 -4.62 -1.26
N ASN A 45 5.84 -5.80 -0.63
CA ASN A 45 7.03 -6.52 -0.23
C ASN A 45 7.74 -7.20 -1.41
N SER A 46 7.12 -7.27 -2.58
CA SER A 46 7.77 -7.87 -3.74
C SER A 46 8.96 -7.03 -4.23
N HIS A 47 8.99 -5.76 -3.85
CA HIS A 47 10.11 -4.89 -4.12
C HIS A 47 11.14 -5.03 -3.01
N PRO A 48 12.39 -5.41 -3.31
CA PRO A 48 13.39 -5.61 -2.25
C PRO A 48 13.61 -4.38 -1.39
N ASP A 49 13.50 -3.20 -1.97
CA ASP A 49 13.71 -1.94 -1.25
C ASP A 49 12.58 -1.64 -0.27
N ASN A 50 11.43 -2.29 -0.42
CA ASN A 50 10.25 -2.02 0.40
C ASN A 50 10.08 -2.98 1.57
N VAL A 51 10.79 -4.11 1.55
CA VAL A 51 10.57 -5.18 2.54
C VAL A 51 10.78 -4.66 3.97
N ASP A 52 11.80 -3.85 4.17
CA ASP A 52 12.15 -3.34 5.50
C ASP A 52 11.57 -1.96 5.80
N LEU A 53 10.79 -1.39 4.87
CA LEU A 53 10.19 -0.09 5.09
C LEU A 53 9.01 -0.17 6.05
N PRO A 54 8.96 0.70 7.07
CA PRO A 54 7.78 0.80 7.91
C PRO A 54 6.62 1.35 7.07
N ARG A 55 5.44 0.81 7.31
CA ARG A 55 4.25 1.22 6.55
C ARG A 55 2.99 0.95 7.33
N GLU A 56 1.95 1.72 7.03
CA GLU A 56 0.62 1.49 7.55
C GLU A 56 -0.37 1.56 6.39
N ILE A 57 -1.43 0.76 6.46
CA ILE A 57 -2.54 0.89 5.53
C ILE A 57 -3.48 1.93 6.12
N VAL A 58 -3.69 3.03 5.40
CA VAL A 58 -4.51 4.14 5.89
C VAL A 58 -5.87 4.20 5.22
N ASP A 59 -6.04 3.54 4.07
CA ASP A 59 -7.32 3.57 3.37
C ASP A 59 -7.42 2.37 2.44
N VAL A 60 -8.63 1.82 2.32
CA VAL A 60 -8.95 0.77 1.35
C VAL A 60 -10.27 1.16 0.70
N THR A 61 -10.26 1.41 -0.59
CA THR A 61 -11.45 1.78 -1.34
C THR A 61 -11.69 0.80 -2.47
N ILE A 62 -12.95 0.71 -2.89
CA ILE A 62 -13.29 -0.10 -4.05
C ILE A 62 -12.96 0.70 -5.30
N GLU A 63 -12.15 0.10 -6.16
CA GLU A 63 -11.79 0.71 -7.43
C GLU A 63 -12.67 0.10 -8.50
N GLU A 64 -13.60 0.87 -9.03
CA GLU A 64 -14.50 0.39 -10.04
C GLU A 64 -13.95 0.69 -11.42
N ASP A 65 -14.01 -0.35 -12.25
CA ASP A 65 -13.47 -0.32 -13.59
C ASP A 65 -14.66 -0.18 -14.54
N ASN A 66 -15.02 1.01 -14.84
CA ASN A 66 -16.10 1.25 -15.80
C ASN A 66 -15.58 1.75 -17.12
#